data_c67436ae3f708594996cbbf4fb1c3f35
#
_entry.id   c67436ae3f708594996cbbf4fb1c3f35
#
_cell.length_a   1.000
_cell.length_b   1.000
_cell.length_c   1.000
_cell.angle_alpha   90.00
_cell.angle_beta   90.00
_cell.angle_gamma   90.00
#
_symmetry.space_group_name_H-M   'P 1'
#
loop_
_entity.id
_entity.type
_entity.pdbx_description
1 polymer ?
#
loop_
_entity_poly.entity_id
_entity_poly.type
_entity_poly.pdbx_seq_one_letter_code
_entity_poly.pdbx_strand_id
1 'polypeptide(L)'
;MFIKGSPEWFWQKSLSDDAKEVCSKSVYIRKKFSQLFSPDKLQEMDSRQLLDLVFGNTVQERPFIEGGNSHNICMCEWLISDWTFGTCGRRYKYLLPLYKKNNETHWKRRIGNKTEFIDEAEALVVAEKTRDQIIVCADKIKQIGSFSKLNDYETFDSITSGVYFAKFPWMMKYYQMLYPEYFPCLYEDKILERALYILGLPIRKSRLTKSGQLSLFIRDCKIDSNVFSKIYADEWGWGDPRDPCDSAIFNRNRSFMHSGIGAETVAQIETETEKLLKEGIERESYVKIRVNQSYFRDDLLKVQQKCCLCGVHNKELLIASHIKPWSECEPNEKLDPDNGLLLCANHDRLFDRGLISFDSRGKIIISEKLSEDERTLLNINSNMSIALNDERKKFLEFHRKNIFKG
;
A
#
# COMPACT_ATOMS: atom_id res chain seq x y z
N MET A 1 -23.22 -11.20 1.14
CA MET A 1 -21.90 -11.61 0.59
C MET A 1 -21.02 -10.36 0.66
N PHE A 2 -19.89 -10.42 1.36
CA PHE A 2 -19.03 -9.23 1.51
C PHE A 2 -18.24 -8.95 0.23
N ILE A 3 -17.96 -7.68 -0.05
CA ILE A 3 -17.15 -7.28 -1.20
C ILE A 3 -15.72 -7.77 -1.00
N LYS A 4 -15.14 -8.49 -1.96
CA LYS A 4 -13.77 -8.98 -1.91
C LYS A 4 -12.80 -7.80 -1.68
N GLY A 5 -11.95 -7.93 -0.65
CA GLY A 5 -11.01 -6.87 -0.26
C GLY A 5 -11.57 -5.85 0.73
N SER A 6 -12.85 -5.92 1.14
CA SER A 6 -13.37 -5.08 2.21
C SER A 6 -12.90 -5.56 3.60
N PRO A 7 -12.92 -4.70 4.64
CA PRO A 7 -12.58 -5.11 6.00
C PRO A 7 -13.40 -6.30 6.50
N GLU A 8 -14.69 -6.33 6.24
CA GLU A 8 -15.59 -7.41 6.65
C GLU A 8 -15.28 -8.73 5.93
N TRP A 9 -14.85 -8.66 4.66
CA TRP A 9 -14.43 -9.82 3.90
C TRP A 9 -13.15 -10.42 4.49
N PHE A 10 -12.15 -9.60 4.85
CA PHE A 10 -10.95 -10.04 5.53
C PHE A 10 -11.26 -10.66 6.89
N TRP A 11 -12.14 -10.02 7.66
CA TRP A 11 -12.58 -10.55 8.95
C TRP A 11 -13.22 -11.93 8.79
N GLN A 12 -14.12 -12.11 7.83
CA GLN A 12 -14.74 -13.42 7.56
C GLN A 12 -13.72 -14.50 7.19
N LYS A 13 -12.75 -14.18 6.33
CA LYS A 13 -11.66 -15.09 5.96
C LYS A 13 -10.77 -15.47 7.16
N SER A 14 -10.58 -14.58 8.11
CA SER A 14 -9.77 -14.82 9.31
C SER A 14 -10.39 -15.84 10.28
N LEU A 15 -11.63 -16.22 10.10
CA LEU A 15 -12.31 -17.24 10.93
C LEU A 15 -11.90 -18.67 10.56
N SER A 16 -11.17 -18.89 9.48
CA SER A 16 -10.66 -20.21 9.07
C SER A 16 -9.66 -20.77 10.10
N ASP A 17 -9.53 -22.08 10.15
CA ASP A 17 -8.60 -22.72 11.09
C ASP A 17 -7.15 -22.43 10.73
N ASP A 18 -6.81 -22.35 9.44
CA ASP A 18 -5.48 -21.93 8.97
C ASP A 18 -5.13 -20.52 9.47
N ALA A 19 -6.07 -19.58 9.40
CA ALA A 19 -5.86 -18.21 9.87
C ALA A 19 -5.65 -18.15 11.39
N LYS A 20 -6.40 -18.96 12.15
CA LYS A 20 -6.24 -19.07 13.62
C LYS A 20 -4.87 -19.67 13.98
N GLU A 21 -4.42 -20.68 13.23
CA GLU A 21 -3.10 -21.27 13.41
C GLU A 21 -1.99 -20.24 13.16
N VAL A 22 -2.07 -19.48 12.04
CA VAL A 22 -1.15 -18.39 11.73
C VAL A 22 -1.12 -17.35 12.85
N CYS A 23 -2.28 -16.95 13.37
CA CYS A 23 -2.39 -16.00 14.47
C CYS A 23 -1.66 -16.51 15.73
N SER A 24 -1.94 -17.74 16.13
CA SER A 24 -1.34 -18.35 17.34
C SER A 24 0.16 -18.47 17.22
N LYS A 25 0.68 -18.94 16.09
CA LYS A 25 2.12 -19.03 15.80
C LYS A 25 2.78 -17.65 15.81
N SER A 26 2.13 -16.65 15.21
CA SER A 26 2.65 -15.28 15.16
C SER A 26 2.81 -14.67 16.56
N VAL A 27 1.79 -14.80 17.38
CA VAL A 27 1.81 -14.29 18.76
C VAL A 27 2.95 -14.92 19.56
N TYR A 28 3.13 -16.24 19.46
CA TYR A 28 4.20 -16.93 20.14
C TYR A 28 5.59 -16.47 19.66
N ILE A 29 5.81 -16.39 18.35
CA ILE A 29 7.08 -15.98 17.76
C ILE A 29 7.42 -14.55 18.19
N ARG A 30 6.47 -13.61 18.11
CA ARG A 30 6.68 -12.22 18.55
C ARG A 30 7.00 -12.11 20.03
N LYS A 31 6.33 -12.90 20.86
CA LYS A 31 6.64 -12.97 22.29
C LYS A 31 8.07 -13.42 22.55
N LYS A 32 8.55 -14.47 21.87
CA LYS A 32 9.93 -14.94 21.97
C LYS A 32 10.92 -13.89 21.46
N PHE A 33 10.63 -13.27 20.32
CA PHE A 33 11.47 -12.21 19.76
C PHE A 33 11.61 -11.03 20.73
N SER A 34 10.50 -10.57 21.32
CA SER A 34 10.50 -9.46 22.28
C SER A 34 11.31 -9.79 23.53
N GLN A 35 11.24 -11.03 24.03
CA GLN A 35 12.03 -11.47 25.19
C GLN A 35 13.54 -11.43 24.95
N LEU A 36 13.97 -11.62 23.68
CA LEU A 36 15.39 -11.69 23.32
C LEU A 36 15.94 -10.36 22.79
N PHE A 37 15.14 -9.61 22.05
CA PHE A 37 15.61 -8.52 21.21
C PHE A 37 14.78 -7.22 21.36
N SER A 38 14.05 -7.06 22.47
CA SER A 38 13.43 -5.75 22.76
C SER A 38 14.50 -4.65 22.91
N PRO A 39 14.16 -3.38 22.71
CA PRO A 39 15.10 -2.26 22.87
C PRO A 39 15.83 -2.28 24.22
N ASP A 40 15.10 -2.59 25.30
CA ASP A 40 15.67 -2.69 26.63
C ASP A 40 16.72 -3.81 26.72
N LYS A 41 16.43 -4.99 26.10
CA LYS A 41 17.39 -6.09 26.01
C LYS A 41 18.61 -5.76 25.16
N LEU A 42 18.43 -5.08 24.06
CA LEU A 42 19.53 -4.63 23.22
C LEU A 42 20.41 -3.61 23.95
N GLN A 43 19.82 -2.77 24.79
CA GLN A 43 20.55 -1.76 25.57
C GLN A 43 21.42 -2.40 26.67
N GLU A 44 20.99 -3.52 27.23
CA GLU A 44 21.73 -4.29 28.24
C GLU A 44 22.96 -5.04 27.68
N MET A 45 23.01 -5.26 26.34
CA MET A 45 24.07 -6.03 25.69
C MET A 45 25.36 -5.23 25.53
N ASP A 46 26.47 -5.85 25.85
CA ASP A 46 27.78 -5.32 25.47
C ASP A 46 28.07 -5.47 23.99
N SER A 47 29.12 -4.84 23.47
CA SER A 47 29.46 -4.82 22.04
C SER A 47 29.66 -6.23 21.47
N ARG A 48 30.21 -7.16 22.27
CA ARG A 48 30.44 -8.54 21.84
C ARG A 48 29.13 -9.31 21.71
N GLN A 49 28.28 -9.19 22.74
CA GLN A 49 26.94 -9.78 22.71
C GLN A 49 26.10 -9.24 21.56
N LEU A 50 26.16 -7.93 21.27
CA LEU A 50 25.50 -7.34 20.13
C LEU A 50 26.00 -7.93 18.81
N LEU A 51 27.32 -8.05 18.66
CA LEU A 51 27.90 -8.60 17.45
C LEU A 51 27.47 -10.06 17.24
N ASP A 52 27.51 -10.87 18.26
CA ASP A 52 27.20 -12.30 18.19
C ASP A 52 25.70 -12.58 18.09
N LEU A 53 24.87 -11.96 18.93
CA LEU A 53 23.42 -12.26 19.02
C LEU A 53 22.59 -11.49 18.01
N VAL A 54 23.01 -10.30 17.61
CA VAL A 54 22.23 -9.46 16.66
C VAL A 54 22.66 -9.75 15.22
N PHE A 55 23.95 -9.85 14.93
CA PHE A 55 24.50 -9.92 13.58
C PHE A 55 25.24 -11.22 13.27
N GLY A 56 25.70 -11.95 14.30
CA GLY A 56 26.48 -13.15 14.16
C GLY A 56 25.65 -14.39 13.84
N ASN A 57 26.34 -15.53 13.72
CA ASN A 57 25.72 -16.82 13.50
C ASN A 57 25.48 -17.60 14.79
N THR A 58 25.45 -16.95 15.93
CA THR A 58 25.40 -17.59 17.26
C THR A 58 23.99 -17.58 17.87
N VAL A 59 23.60 -18.72 18.16
CA VAL A 59 23.02 -19.37 19.30
C VAL A 59 21.64 -18.90 19.76
N GLN A 60 20.57 -19.29 19.01
CA GLN A 60 19.30 -19.60 19.68
C GLN A 60 18.54 -20.65 18.87
N GLU A 61 17.94 -21.63 19.54
CA GLU A 61 17.15 -22.66 18.90
C GLU A 61 16.02 -22.05 18.03
N ARG A 62 15.87 -22.58 16.82
CA ARG A 62 14.73 -22.23 15.97
C ARG A 62 13.45 -22.63 16.69
N PRO A 63 12.60 -21.72 17.11
CA PRO A 63 11.29 -22.13 17.59
C PRO A 63 10.51 -22.70 16.38
N PHE A 64 9.98 -23.92 16.52
CA PHE A 64 9.03 -24.57 15.60
C PHE A 64 9.51 -25.36 14.38
N ILE A 65 10.72 -25.82 14.30
CA ILE A 65 11.03 -26.88 13.34
C ILE A 65 11.17 -28.18 14.13
N GLU A 66 10.08 -28.94 14.25
CA GLU A 66 10.16 -30.34 14.67
C GLU A 66 11.07 -31.09 13.71
N GLY A 67 12.17 -31.66 14.20
CA GLY A 67 13.10 -32.49 13.44
C GLY A 67 14.21 -31.75 12.70
N GLY A 68 14.33 -30.43 12.81
CA GLY A 68 15.42 -29.66 12.20
C GLY A 68 16.64 -29.57 13.13
N ASN A 69 17.84 -29.69 12.56
CA ASN A 69 19.09 -29.39 13.28
C ASN A 69 18.99 -27.99 13.90
N SER A 70 19.17 -27.90 15.22
CA SER A 70 19.21 -26.64 15.97
C SER A 70 20.37 -25.79 15.44
N HIS A 71 20.07 -24.86 14.53
CA HIS A 71 21.04 -23.85 14.11
C HIS A 71 20.73 -22.58 14.90
N ASN A 72 21.75 -22.09 15.51
CA ASN A 72 21.77 -20.85 16.26
C ASN A 72 21.51 -19.67 15.29
N ILE A 73 20.50 -18.86 15.53
CA ILE A 73 20.08 -17.79 14.63
C ILE A 73 20.18 -16.45 15.34
N CYS A 74 20.90 -15.50 14.74
CA CYS A 74 20.95 -14.13 15.22
C CYS A 74 19.63 -13.39 14.95
N MET A 75 19.44 -12.22 15.60
CA MET A 75 18.27 -11.35 15.39
C MET A 75 18.03 -11.06 13.91
N CYS A 76 19.10 -10.80 13.15
CA CYS A 76 18.99 -10.50 11.74
C CYS A 76 18.47 -11.68 10.91
N GLU A 77 18.85 -12.90 11.25
CA GLU A 77 18.28 -14.10 10.62
C GLU A 77 16.79 -14.29 10.96
N TRP A 78 16.40 -13.96 12.18
CA TRP A 78 14.99 -13.91 12.56
C TRP A 78 14.21 -12.96 11.64
N LEU A 79 14.76 -11.78 11.40
CA LEU A 79 14.11 -10.75 10.62
C LEU A 79 14.02 -11.09 9.11
N ILE A 80 14.96 -11.89 8.56
CA ILE A 80 14.98 -12.24 7.14
C ILE A 80 14.37 -13.62 6.84
N SER A 81 13.95 -14.37 7.85
CA SER A 81 13.41 -15.74 7.70
C SER A 81 11.94 -15.74 7.28
N ASP A 82 11.56 -16.66 6.40
CA ASP A 82 10.18 -16.81 5.94
C ASP A 82 9.23 -17.28 7.04
N TRP A 83 9.74 -18.08 7.99
CA TRP A 83 8.95 -18.62 9.10
C TRP A 83 8.50 -17.58 10.14
N THR A 84 9.06 -16.35 10.12
CA THR A 84 8.58 -15.22 10.93
C THR A 84 7.48 -14.42 10.25
N PHE A 85 6.80 -14.99 9.27
CA PHE A 85 5.70 -14.42 8.50
C PHE A 85 6.05 -13.11 7.76
N GLY A 86 5.96 -13.16 6.46
CA GLY A 86 6.33 -12.05 5.60
C GLY A 86 7.85 -12.00 5.36
N THR A 87 8.23 -12.24 4.13
CA THR A 87 9.64 -12.23 3.77
C THR A 87 10.12 -10.82 3.55
N CYS A 88 11.24 -10.46 4.16
CA CYS A 88 12.07 -9.41 3.62
C CYS A 88 12.79 -9.88 2.35
N GLY A 89 12.48 -11.12 1.86
CA GLY A 89 13.12 -11.80 0.74
C GLY A 89 14.60 -12.11 0.99
N ARG A 90 15.11 -13.20 0.43
CA ARG A 90 16.55 -13.56 0.54
C ARG A 90 17.49 -12.45 0.02
N ARG A 91 17.00 -11.54 -0.82
CA ARG A 91 17.74 -10.36 -1.29
C ARG A 91 18.04 -9.35 -0.19
N TYR A 92 17.26 -9.29 0.88
CA TYR A 92 17.42 -8.32 1.97
C TYR A 92 18.50 -8.69 2.98
N LYS A 93 19.02 -9.91 2.98
CA LYS A 93 20.27 -10.23 3.69
C LYS A 93 21.39 -9.24 3.35
N TYR A 94 21.41 -8.74 2.13
CA TYR A 94 22.36 -7.73 1.66
C TYR A 94 22.02 -6.29 2.09
N LEU A 95 20.86 -6.05 2.70
CA LEU A 95 20.47 -4.74 3.21
C LEU A 95 20.69 -4.59 4.71
N LEU A 96 21.13 -5.64 5.39
CA LEU A 96 21.54 -5.57 6.77
C LEU A 96 22.75 -4.64 6.92
N PRO A 97 22.84 -3.86 8.02
CA PRO A 97 23.96 -2.94 8.26
C PRO A 97 25.28 -3.67 8.37
N LEU A 98 25.23 -4.90 8.88
CA LEU A 98 26.38 -5.73 9.15
C LEU A 98 26.00 -7.20 8.91
N TYR A 99 26.87 -7.97 8.27
CA TYR A 99 26.69 -9.41 8.12
C TYR A 99 28.01 -10.13 7.86
N LYS A 100 28.05 -11.42 8.21
CA LYS A 100 29.18 -12.33 7.95
C LYS A 100 28.62 -13.63 7.39
N LYS A 101 29.24 -14.20 6.38
CA LYS A 101 28.87 -15.54 5.88
C LYS A 101 29.61 -16.61 6.69
N ASN A 102 28.99 -17.80 6.82
CA ASN A 102 29.46 -18.90 7.67
C ASN A 102 30.93 -19.34 7.47
N ASN A 103 31.54 -19.08 6.34
CA ASN A 103 32.93 -19.48 6.04
C ASN A 103 33.86 -18.28 5.75
N GLU A 104 33.43 -17.06 6.07
CA GLU A 104 34.23 -15.86 5.85
C GLU A 104 34.89 -15.41 7.16
N THR A 105 36.13 -14.92 7.04
CA THR A 105 36.87 -14.37 8.19
C THR A 105 36.53 -12.90 8.45
N HIS A 106 36.01 -12.18 7.44
CA HIS A 106 35.74 -10.75 7.50
C HIS A 106 34.27 -10.45 7.60
N TRP A 107 33.96 -9.37 8.31
CA TRP A 107 32.64 -8.78 8.35
C TRP A 107 32.40 -7.92 7.10
N LYS A 108 31.13 -7.75 6.73
CA LYS A 108 30.70 -6.91 5.63
C LYS A 108 29.77 -5.83 6.17
N ARG A 109 30.17 -4.59 5.95
CA ARG A 109 29.35 -3.40 6.25
C ARG A 109 28.71 -2.88 4.99
N ARG A 110 27.46 -2.47 5.08
CA ARG A 110 26.78 -1.81 3.97
C ARG A 110 26.70 -0.30 4.20
N ILE A 111 27.13 0.45 3.16
CA ILE A 111 26.97 1.92 3.08
C ILE A 111 26.29 2.25 1.75
N GLY A 112 25.01 2.64 1.80
CA GLY A 112 24.19 2.86 0.60
C GLY A 112 24.13 1.60 -0.26
N ASN A 113 24.59 1.68 -1.50
CA ASN A 113 24.65 0.56 -2.45
C ASN A 113 25.98 -0.20 -2.45
N LYS A 114 26.95 0.24 -1.64
CA LYS A 114 28.28 -0.38 -1.57
C LYS A 114 28.40 -1.32 -0.38
N THR A 115 29.19 -2.38 -0.55
CA THR A 115 29.55 -3.30 0.51
C THR A 115 31.06 -3.21 0.74
N GLU A 116 31.48 -3.01 1.98
CA GLU A 116 32.86 -2.93 2.38
C GLU A 116 33.21 -4.10 3.28
N PHE A 117 34.43 -4.60 3.17
CA PHE A 117 34.99 -5.56 4.12
C PHE A 117 35.58 -4.78 5.28
N ILE A 118 35.26 -5.18 6.50
CA ILE A 118 35.73 -4.56 7.73
C ILE A 118 36.25 -5.62 8.69
N ASP A 119 37.11 -5.23 9.60
CA ASP A 119 37.58 -6.08 10.66
C ASP A 119 36.57 -6.19 11.82
N GLU A 120 36.90 -6.96 12.84
CA GLU A 120 36.02 -7.18 13.99
C GLU A 120 35.86 -5.92 14.85
N ALA A 121 36.93 -5.14 15.01
CA ALA A 121 36.86 -3.91 15.82
C ALA A 121 35.91 -2.88 15.17
N GLU A 122 35.98 -2.69 13.87
CA GLU A 122 35.01 -1.87 13.13
C GLU A 122 33.59 -2.44 13.18
N ALA A 123 33.45 -3.79 13.13
CA ALA A 123 32.15 -4.45 13.22
C ALA A 123 31.47 -4.22 14.57
N LEU A 124 32.20 -4.23 15.68
CA LEU A 124 31.67 -3.88 17.01
C LEU A 124 31.10 -2.47 17.03
N VAL A 125 31.82 -1.50 16.49
CA VAL A 125 31.34 -0.10 16.39
C VAL A 125 30.07 0.01 15.54
N VAL A 126 29.98 -0.72 14.42
CA VAL A 126 28.77 -0.74 13.59
C VAL A 126 27.60 -1.38 14.33
N ALA A 127 27.84 -2.44 15.09
CA ALA A 127 26.81 -3.10 15.89
C ALA A 127 26.20 -2.15 16.92
N GLU A 128 27.05 -1.43 17.69
CA GLU A 128 26.62 -0.44 18.67
C GLU A 128 25.80 0.69 18.03
N LYS A 129 26.31 1.29 16.96
CA LYS A 129 25.58 2.35 16.24
C LYS A 129 24.24 1.88 15.71
N THR A 130 24.13 0.62 15.29
CA THR A 130 22.86 0.05 14.82
C THR A 130 21.87 -0.14 15.97
N ARG A 131 22.33 -0.69 17.10
CA ARG A 131 21.55 -0.77 18.33
C ARG A 131 21.00 0.61 18.72
N ASP A 132 21.85 1.62 18.76
CA ASP A 132 21.47 2.98 19.18
C ASP A 132 20.38 3.55 18.25
N GLN A 133 20.45 3.30 16.94
CA GLN A 133 19.39 3.68 16.01
C GLN A 133 18.07 2.93 16.24
N ILE A 134 18.14 1.63 16.59
CA ILE A 134 16.95 0.84 16.96
C ILE A 134 16.30 1.46 18.21
N ILE A 135 17.09 1.77 19.24
CA ILE A 135 16.60 2.35 20.50
C ILE A 135 15.97 3.72 20.24
N VAL A 136 16.64 4.59 19.48
CA VAL A 136 16.09 5.90 19.11
C VAL A 136 14.74 5.76 18.41
N CYS A 137 14.59 4.84 17.47
CA CYS A 137 13.32 4.61 16.81
C CYS A 137 12.23 4.08 17.76
N ALA A 138 12.60 3.16 18.66
CA ALA A 138 11.66 2.62 19.66
C ALA A 138 11.17 3.71 20.63
N ASP A 139 12.05 4.60 21.07
CA ASP A 139 11.68 5.74 21.92
C ASP A 139 10.75 6.72 21.20
N LYS A 140 10.97 6.94 19.88
CA LYS A 140 10.05 7.75 19.06
C LYS A 140 8.67 7.09 18.92
N ILE A 141 8.60 5.75 18.79
CA ILE A 141 7.34 5.02 18.82
C ILE A 141 6.63 5.21 20.17
N LYS A 142 7.35 5.04 21.29
CA LYS A 142 6.82 5.29 22.64
C LYS A 142 6.34 6.74 22.81
N GLN A 143 7.07 7.71 22.27
CA GLN A 143 6.71 9.14 22.33
C GLN A 143 5.41 9.45 21.61
N ILE A 144 5.15 8.84 20.46
CA ILE A 144 3.88 8.97 19.72
C ILE A 144 2.75 8.29 20.48
N GLY A 145 3.03 7.17 21.15
CA GLY A 145 2.12 6.43 22.03
C GLY A 145 1.07 5.60 21.30
N SER A 146 0.36 6.15 20.33
CA SER A 146 -0.58 5.39 19.50
C SER A 146 -0.52 5.85 18.04
N PHE A 147 -0.59 4.91 17.11
CA PHE A 147 -0.63 5.16 15.67
C PHE A 147 -2.08 5.05 15.18
N SER A 148 -2.95 5.95 15.66
CA SER A 148 -4.38 5.88 15.41
C SER A 148 -4.82 6.52 14.09
N LYS A 149 -3.99 7.36 13.50
CA LYS A 149 -4.26 8.09 12.26
C LYS A 149 -3.00 8.21 11.41
N LEU A 150 -3.16 8.52 10.15
CA LEU A 150 -2.03 8.62 9.20
C LEU A 150 -0.99 9.67 9.61
N ASN A 151 -1.43 10.78 10.19
CA ASN A 151 -0.53 11.85 10.67
C ASN A 151 0.48 11.35 11.74
N ASP A 152 0.14 10.31 12.51
CA ASP A 152 1.07 9.73 13.48
C ASP A 152 2.25 9.05 12.77
N TYR A 153 1.99 8.38 11.63
CA TYR A 153 3.03 7.81 10.77
C TYR A 153 3.84 8.88 10.02
N GLU A 154 3.20 9.96 9.59
CA GLU A 154 3.89 11.13 8.98
C GLU A 154 4.80 11.81 10.01
N THR A 155 4.34 11.94 11.24
CA THR A 155 5.14 12.43 12.36
C THR A 155 6.33 11.52 12.63
N PHE A 156 6.10 10.19 12.72
CA PHE A 156 7.17 9.21 12.91
C PHE A 156 8.20 9.26 11.77
N ASP A 157 7.74 9.37 10.53
CA ASP A 157 8.60 9.50 9.35
C ASP A 157 9.47 10.77 9.42
N SER A 158 8.89 11.88 9.85
CA SER A 158 9.59 13.15 10.02
C SER A 158 10.65 13.11 11.12
N ILE A 159 10.29 12.66 12.33
CA ILE A 159 11.20 12.64 13.49
C ILE A 159 12.27 11.57 13.41
N THR A 160 12.13 10.59 12.52
CA THR A 160 13.13 9.56 12.21
C THR A 160 13.90 9.82 10.92
N SER A 161 13.72 10.97 10.28
CA SER A 161 14.35 11.30 8.99
C SER A 161 15.88 11.27 9.03
N GLY A 162 16.48 11.58 10.20
CA GLY A 162 17.93 11.53 10.44
C GLY A 162 18.45 10.13 10.84
N VAL A 163 17.57 9.14 11.04
CA VAL A 163 17.97 7.78 11.42
C VAL A 163 18.10 6.93 10.15
N TYR A 164 19.33 6.54 9.84
CA TYR A 164 19.65 5.92 8.55
C TYR A 164 18.83 4.68 8.22
N PHE A 165 18.64 3.78 9.21
CA PHE A 165 17.93 2.52 8.99
C PHE A 165 16.43 2.58 9.22
N ALA A 166 15.86 3.69 9.69
CA ALA A 166 14.45 3.79 10.12
C ALA A 166 13.42 3.26 9.10
N LYS A 167 13.72 3.37 7.81
CA LYS A 167 12.84 2.97 6.70
C LYS A 167 13.28 1.70 5.96
N PHE A 168 14.29 1.01 6.47
CA PHE A 168 14.77 -0.21 5.82
C PHE A 168 13.80 -1.37 6.05
N PRO A 169 13.64 -2.31 5.08
CA PRO A 169 12.71 -3.43 5.23
C PRO A 169 12.93 -4.26 6.50
N TRP A 170 14.17 -4.53 6.87
CA TRP A 170 14.47 -5.28 8.09
C TRP A 170 14.08 -4.52 9.37
N MET A 171 14.22 -3.18 9.37
CA MET A 171 13.78 -2.35 10.48
C MET A 171 12.24 -2.30 10.55
N MET A 172 11.57 -2.23 9.40
CA MET A 172 10.09 -2.33 9.34
C MET A 172 9.61 -3.66 9.92
N LYS A 173 10.32 -4.77 9.63
CA LYS A 173 10.01 -6.06 10.22
C LYS A 173 10.29 -6.09 11.71
N TYR A 174 11.38 -5.46 12.18
CA TYR A 174 11.67 -5.30 13.61
C TYR A 174 10.52 -4.56 14.31
N TYR A 175 10.03 -3.45 13.75
CA TYR A 175 8.87 -2.75 14.29
C TYR A 175 7.64 -3.67 14.37
N GLN A 176 7.34 -4.41 13.31
CA GLN A 176 6.20 -5.32 13.27
C GLN A 176 6.32 -6.44 14.31
N MET A 177 7.52 -6.96 14.54
CA MET A 177 7.75 -8.00 15.56
C MET A 177 7.47 -7.51 16.97
N LEU A 178 7.68 -6.22 17.26
CA LEU A 178 7.47 -5.62 18.59
C LEU A 178 6.14 -4.86 18.70
N TYR A 179 5.66 -4.28 17.62
CA TYR A 179 4.48 -3.40 17.55
C TYR A 179 3.56 -3.82 16.40
N PRO A 180 3.04 -5.06 16.41
CA PRO A 180 2.27 -5.62 15.30
C PRO A 180 0.95 -4.89 15.04
N GLU A 181 0.43 -4.18 16.04
CA GLU A 181 -0.77 -3.35 15.97
C GLU A 181 -0.54 -2.05 15.17
N TYR A 182 0.74 -1.63 15.01
CA TYR A 182 1.09 -0.39 14.31
C TYR A 182 1.77 -0.63 12.97
N PHE A 183 2.43 -1.77 12.77
CA PHE A 183 3.19 -2.04 11.56
C PHE A 183 2.76 -3.37 10.91
N PRO A 184 2.46 -3.37 9.60
CA PRO A 184 1.99 -4.56 8.90
C PRO A 184 3.14 -5.50 8.53
N CYS A 185 2.81 -6.73 8.18
CA CYS A 185 3.76 -7.75 7.72
C CYS A 185 4.19 -7.60 6.24
N LEU A 186 4.03 -6.43 5.64
CA LEU A 186 4.50 -6.13 4.29
C LEU A 186 5.60 -5.07 4.38
N TYR A 187 6.81 -5.40 3.96
CA TYR A 187 8.00 -4.56 4.20
C TYR A 187 8.61 -3.99 2.93
N GLU A 188 8.37 -4.63 1.79
CA GLU A 188 8.90 -4.19 0.52
C GLU A 188 8.01 -3.10 -0.08
N ASP A 189 8.64 -2.04 -0.56
CA ASP A 189 7.96 -0.86 -1.08
C ASP A 189 6.98 -1.21 -2.21
N LYS A 190 7.42 -2.08 -3.13
CA LYS A 190 6.59 -2.54 -4.26
C LYS A 190 5.41 -3.40 -3.81
N ILE A 191 5.60 -4.25 -2.81
CA ILE A 191 4.53 -5.08 -2.26
C ILE A 191 3.51 -4.22 -1.51
N LEU A 192 3.97 -3.23 -0.74
CA LEU A 192 3.11 -2.25 -0.08
C LEU A 192 2.29 -1.46 -1.11
N GLU A 193 2.92 -0.95 -2.15
CA GLU A 193 2.25 -0.23 -3.24
C GLU A 193 1.19 -1.09 -3.92
N ARG A 194 1.55 -2.34 -4.24
CA ARG A 194 0.62 -3.30 -4.85
C ARG A 194 -0.57 -3.60 -3.93
N ALA A 195 -0.32 -3.83 -2.64
CA ALA A 195 -1.39 -4.09 -1.68
C ALA A 195 -2.34 -2.88 -1.55
N LEU A 196 -1.79 -1.68 -1.41
CA LEU A 196 -2.58 -0.45 -1.35
C LEU A 196 -3.40 -0.25 -2.63
N TYR A 197 -2.81 -0.51 -3.80
CA TYR A 197 -3.50 -0.43 -5.08
C TYR A 197 -4.67 -1.42 -5.18
N ILE A 198 -4.44 -2.71 -4.89
CA ILE A 198 -5.47 -3.76 -4.92
C ILE A 198 -6.63 -3.43 -3.97
N LEU A 199 -6.32 -2.86 -2.80
CA LEU A 199 -7.30 -2.49 -1.79
C LEU A 199 -7.99 -1.15 -2.08
N GLY A 200 -7.62 -0.45 -3.17
CA GLY A 200 -8.14 0.87 -3.50
C GLY A 200 -7.75 1.94 -2.47
N LEU A 201 -6.60 1.78 -1.82
CA LEU A 201 -6.10 2.69 -0.79
C LEU A 201 -5.07 3.68 -1.36
N PRO A 202 -4.99 4.90 -0.81
CA PRO A 202 -4.03 5.89 -1.25
C PRO A 202 -2.57 5.43 -1.11
N ILE A 203 -1.76 5.64 -2.15
CA ILE A 203 -0.34 5.30 -2.14
C ILE A 203 0.47 6.54 -1.78
N ARG A 204 1.12 6.52 -0.61
CA ARG A 204 1.92 7.62 -0.08
C ARG A 204 3.38 7.55 -0.56
N LYS A 205 4.15 8.64 -0.36
CA LYS A 205 5.55 8.73 -0.83
C LYS A 205 6.50 7.83 -0.05
N SER A 206 6.45 7.89 1.28
CA SER A 206 7.40 7.16 2.09
C SER A 206 6.91 5.76 2.42
N ARG A 207 7.86 4.86 2.67
CA ARG A 207 7.55 3.48 3.11
C ARG A 207 6.80 3.45 4.43
N LEU A 208 7.16 4.31 5.38
CA LEU A 208 6.49 4.41 6.67
C LEU A 208 5.03 4.84 6.53
N THR A 209 4.75 5.84 5.70
CA THR A 209 3.38 6.29 5.47
C THR A 209 2.54 5.32 4.64
N LYS A 210 3.15 4.58 3.69
CA LYS A 210 2.49 3.45 3.00
C LYS A 210 2.14 2.33 3.98
N SER A 211 3.10 1.97 4.83
CA SER A 211 2.92 0.99 5.91
C SER A 211 1.81 1.42 6.86
N GLY A 212 1.80 2.69 7.26
CA GLY A 212 0.74 3.26 8.09
C GLY A 212 -0.64 3.18 7.46
N GLN A 213 -0.75 3.53 6.19
CA GLN A 213 -2.02 3.42 5.46
C GLN A 213 -2.57 1.99 5.47
N LEU A 214 -1.69 1.00 5.26
CA LEU A 214 -2.07 -0.41 5.32
C LEU A 214 -2.41 -0.88 6.74
N SER A 215 -1.64 -0.44 7.76
CA SER A 215 -1.92 -0.77 9.15
C SER A 215 -3.29 -0.28 9.62
N LEU A 216 -3.67 0.94 9.25
CA LEU A 216 -4.98 1.48 9.56
C LEU A 216 -6.10 0.62 8.94
N PHE A 217 -5.92 0.19 7.70
CA PHE A 217 -6.86 -0.72 7.04
C PHE A 217 -6.93 -2.10 7.73
N ILE A 218 -5.79 -2.69 8.09
CA ILE A 218 -5.75 -3.99 8.80
C ILE A 218 -6.48 -3.89 10.15
N ARG A 219 -6.33 -2.78 10.84
CA ARG A 219 -7.05 -2.52 12.09
C ARG A 219 -8.56 -2.44 11.88
N ASP A 220 -9.01 -1.80 10.80
CA ASP A 220 -10.44 -1.78 10.43
C ASP A 220 -10.96 -3.21 10.16
N CYS A 221 -10.10 -4.10 9.65
CA CYS A 221 -10.41 -5.52 9.49
C CYS A 221 -10.54 -6.27 10.83
N LYS A 222 -10.04 -5.72 11.94
CA LYS A 222 -10.00 -6.35 13.28
C LYS A 222 -9.28 -7.70 13.29
N ILE A 223 -8.21 -7.84 12.51
CA ILE A 223 -7.41 -9.06 12.38
C ILE A 223 -5.94 -8.79 12.67
N ASP A 224 -5.21 -9.87 12.96
CA ASP A 224 -3.75 -9.81 13.10
C ASP A 224 -3.08 -9.52 11.75
N SER A 225 -2.00 -8.73 11.75
CA SER A 225 -1.31 -8.34 10.52
C SER A 225 -0.70 -9.52 9.75
N ASN A 226 -0.34 -10.60 10.43
CA ASN A 226 0.18 -11.83 9.82
C ASN A 226 -0.95 -12.63 9.16
N VAL A 227 -2.12 -12.66 9.80
CA VAL A 227 -3.35 -13.24 9.22
C VAL A 227 -3.75 -12.47 7.97
N PHE A 228 -3.69 -11.13 8.00
CA PHE A 228 -3.90 -10.31 6.81
C PHE A 228 -2.94 -10.70 5.69
N SER A 229 -1.64 -10.80 5.98
CA SER A 229 -0.62 -11.16 4.99
C SER A 229 -0.85 -12.53 4.36
N LYS A 230 -1.29 -13.51 5.16
CA LYS A 230 -1.65 -14.86 4.69
C LYS A 230 -2.83 -14.79 3.72
N ILE A 231 -3.93 -14.15 4.12
CA ILE A 231 -5.12 -14.00 3.28
C ILE A 231 -4.78 -13.24 1.98
N TYR A 232 -3.99 -12.16 2.09
CA TYR A 232 -3.54 -11.41 0.95
C TYR A 232 -2.74 -12.27 -0.04
N ALA A 233 -1.78 -13.07 0.47
CA ALA A 233 -0.97 -13.95 -0.35
C ALA A 233 -1.79 -15.07 -1.03
N ASP A 234 -2.74 -15.64 -0.33
CA ASP A 234 -3.60 -16.71 -0.86
C ASP A 234 -4.53 -16.19 -1.98
N GLU A 235 -5.01 -14.97 -1.87
CA GLU A 235 -6.02 -14.42 -2.79
C GLU A 235 -5.42 -13.68 -4.00
N TRP A 236 -4.26 -13.05 -3.85
CA TRP A 236 -3.65 -12.24 -4.89
C TRP A 236 -2.18 -12.58 -5.19
N GLY A 237 -1.58 -13.50 -4.43
CA GLY A 237 -0.15 -13.80 -4.51
C GLY A 237 0.71 -12.60 -4.07
N TRP A 238 2.02 -12.82 -4.04
CA TRP A 238 2.98 -11.76 -3.69
C TRP A 238 3.32 -10.84 -4.86
N GLY A 239 2.87 -11.17 -6.07
CA GLY A 239 3.28 -10.56 -7.33
C GLY A 239 4.74 -10.89 -7.69
N ASP A 240 5.01 -11.12 -8.95
CA ASP A 240 6.39 -11.18 -9.46
C ASP A 240 6.63 -9.90 -10.30
N PRO A 241 7.58 -9.04 -9.91
CA PRO A 241 7.93 -7.87 -10.73
C PRO A 241 8.37 -8.23 -12.16
N ARG A 242 8.65 -9.52 -12.40
CA ARG A 242 8.96 -10.07 -13.72
C ARG A 242 7.73 -10.55 -14.47
N ASP A 243 6.59 -10.68 -13.80
CA ASP A 243 5.33 -11.00 -14.46
C ASP A 243 4.91 -9.79 -15.32
N PRO A 244 4.65 -9.97 -16.62
CA PRO A 244 4.21 -8.90 -17.50
C PRO A 244 2.96 -8.17 -17.00
N CYS A 245 2.01 -8.86 -16.37
CA CYS A 245 0.83 -8.26 -15.77
C CYS A 245 1.19 -7.38 -14.57
N ASP A 246 1.99 -7.89 -13.63
CA ASP A 246 2.44 -7.13 -12.46
C ASP A 246 3.39 -6.00 -12.87
N SER A 247 4.27 -6.20 -13.84
CA SER A 247 5.14 -5.14 -14.36
C SER A 247 4.36 -4.04 -15.08
N ALA A 248 3.29 -4.36 -15.78
CA ALA A 248 2.42 -3.38 -16.41
C ALA A 248 1.69 -2.53 -15.37
N ILE A 249 1.15 -3.15 -14.31
CA ILE A 249 0.56 -2.45 -13.16
C ILE A 249 1.60 -1.55 -12.49
N PHE A 250 2.80 -2.07 -12.20
CA PHE A 250 3.87 -1.32 -11.56
C PHE A 250 4.42 -0.17 -12.42
N ASN A 251 4.65 -0.39 -13.71
CA ASN A 251 5.20 0.63 -14.60
C ASN A 251 4.17 1.72 -14.93
N ARG A 252 2.91 1.35 -15.10
CA ARG A 252 1.79 2.28 -15.33
C ARG A 252 1.62 3.24 -14.14
N ASN A 253 1.75 2.73 -12.92
CA ASN A 253 1.50 3.47 -11.69
C ASN A 253 2.72 4.21 -11.14
N ARG A 254 3.95 3.83 -11.50
CA ARG A 254 5.18 4.43 -10.94
C ARG A 254 5.33 5.92 -11.26
N SER A 255 4.84 6.38 -12.41
CA SER A 255 4.80 7.80 -12.77
C SER A 255 3.71 8.57 -12.03
N PHE A 256 2.66 7.89 -11.54
CA PHE A 256 1.50 8.48 -10.89
C PHE A 256 1.58 8.46 -9.34
N MET A 257 2.40 7.58 -8.77
CA MET A 257 2.48 7.33 -7.32
C MET A 257 3.15 8.45 -6.50
N HIS A 258 3.64 9.51 -7.13
CA HIS A 258 4.40 10.55 -6.45
C HIS A 258 3.65 11.87 -6.22
N SER A 259 2.41 11.98 -6.68
CA SER A 259 1.57 13.14 -6.40
C SER A 259 0.73 12.92 -5.13
N GLY A 260 1.15 13.49 -4.02
CA GLY A 260 0.32 13.52 -2.80
C GLY A 260 -0.87 14.45 -2.99
N ILE A 261 -2.01 14.13 -2.37
CA ILE A 261 -3.12 15.09 -2.22
C ILE A 261 -2.61 16.27 -1.40
N GLY A 262 -2.84 17.50 -1.85
CA GLY A 262 -2.57 18.69 -1.06
C GLY A 262 -3.39 18.72 0.23
N ALA A 263 -2.84 19.34 1.29
CA ALA A 263 -3.53 19.48 2.57
C ALA A 263 -4.91 20.18 2.44
N GLU A 264 -5.07 21.06 1.46
CA GLU A 264 -6.34 21.73 1.15
C GLU A 264 -7.44 20.77 0.69
N THR A 265 -7.09 19.75 -0.11
CA THR A 265 -8.07 18.75 -0.59
C THR A 265 -8.58 17.88 0.56
N VAL A 266 -7.72 17.53 1.51
CA VAL A 266 -8.11 16.76 2.70
C VAL A 266 -9.04 17.59 3.59
N ALA A 267 -8.73 18.86 3.84
CA ALA A 267 -9.56 19.77 4.63
C ALA A 267 -10.95 20.01 3.99
N GLN A 268 -11.02 20.12 2.66
CA GLN A 268 -12.30 20.23 1.95
C GLN A 268 -13.14 18.95 2.08
N ILE A 269 -12.52 17.77 1.96
CA ILE A 269 -13.19 16.48 2.14
C ILE A 269 -13.72 16.33 3.57
N GLU A 270 -12.95 16.74 4.59
CA GLU A 270 -13.36 16.70 5.99
C GLU A 270 -14.56 17.63 6.26
N THR A 271 -14.55 18.84 5.69
CA THR A 271 -15.65 19.82 5.83
C THR A 271 -16.94 19.32 5.16
N GLU A 272 -16.84 18.73 3.97
CA GLU A 272 -18.00 18.13 3.28
C GLU A 272 -18.52 16.89 4.02
N THR A 273 -17.61 16.09 4.62
CA THR A 273 -17.96 14.90 5.40
C THR A 273 -18.78 15.27 6.65
N GLU A 274 -18.44 16.35 7.34
CA GLU A 274 -19.19 16.83 8.49
C GLU A 274 -20.64 17.24 8.14
N LYS A 275 -20.88 17.74 6.93
CA LYS A 275 -22.23 18.04 6.43
C LYS A 275 -23.07 16.78 6.17
N LEU A 276 -22.43 15.71 5.69
CA LEU A 276 -23.09 14.45 5.29
C LEU A 276 -23.31 13.47 6.44
N LEU A 277 -22.63 13.64 7.58
CA LEU A 277 -22.90 12.88 8.82
C LEU A 277 -24.35 13.05 9.33
N LYS A 278 -25.02 14.10 8.92
CA LYS A 278 -26.45 14.32 9.19
C LYS A 278 -27.35 13.35 8.41
N GLU A 279 -26.84 12.65 7.42
CA GLU A 279 -27.57 11.74 6.53
C GLU A 279 -27.32 10.24 6.81
N GLY A 280 -26.62 9.89 7.89
CA GLY A 280 -26.45 8.50 8.35
C GLY A 280 -25.41 7.68 7.57
N ILE A 281 -24.54 8.32 6.79
CA ILE A 281 -23.44 7.66 6.09
C ILE A 281 -22.21 7.57 7.03
N GLU A 282 -21.61 6.40 7.17
CA GLU A 282 -20.40 6.23 7.97
C GLU A 282 -19.26 7.11 7.45
N ARG A 283 -18.75 7.99 8.30
CA ARG A 283 -17.72 9.00 8.00
C ARG A 283 -16.50 8.39 7.28
N GLU A 284 -16.01 7.26 7.76
CA GLU A 284 -14.81 6.63 7.23
C GLU A 284 -14.99 6.09 5.80
N SER A 285 -16.15 5.50 5.52
CA SER A 285 -16.47 4.99 4.18
C SER A 285 -16.56 6.12 3.17
N TYR A 286 -17.17 7.24 3.57
CA TYR A 286 -17.27 8.42 2.70
C TYR A 286 -15.92 9.08 2.43
N VAL A 287 -15.07 9.25 3.45
CA VAL A 287 -13.72 9.81 3.30
C VAL A 287 -12.88 8.91 2.39
N LYS A 288 -12.93 7.59 2.56
CA LYS A 288 -12.23 6.63 1.67
C LYS A 288 -12.66 6.78 0.21
N ILE A 289 -13.96 6.87 -0.05
CA ILE A 289 -14.50 7.03 -1.41
C ILE A 289 -14.02 8.36 -2.01
N ARG A 290 -14.11 9.47 -1.28
CA ARG A 290 -13.74 10.79 -1.77
C ARG A 290 -12.23 10.95 -2.01
N VAL A 291 -11.40 10.41 -1.13
CA VAL A 291 -9.96 10.38 -1.29
C VAL A 291 -9.58 9.62 -2.56
N ASN A 292 -10.16 8.45 -2.78
CA ASN A 292 -9.90 7.66 -3.99
C ASN A 292 -10.42 8.37 -5.26
N GLN A 293 -11.56 9.03 -5.21
CA GLN A 293 -12.07 9.84 -6.31
C GLN A 293 -11.13 11.02 -6.64
N SER A 294 -10.51 11.63 -5.63
CA SER A 294 -9.51 12.68 -5.84
C SER A 294 -8.26 12.15 -6.55
N TYR A 295 -7.74 10.97 -6.15
CA TYR A 295 -6.61 10.34 -6.86
C TYR A 295 -6.94 9.98 -8.30
N PHE A 296 -8.08 9.34 -8.51
CA PHE A 296 -8.55 9.01 -9.85
C PHE A 296 -8.65 10.25 -10.74
N ARG A 297 -9.18 11.37 -10.18
CA ARG A 297 -9.25 12.64 -10.88
C ARG A 297 -7.88 13.20 -11.23
N ASP A 298 -6.95 13.20 -10.28
CA ASP A 298 -5.60 13.73 -10.50
C ASP A 298 -4.85 12.94 -11.56
N ASP A 299 -5.02 11.62 -11.58
CA ASP A 299 -4.41 10.75 -12.57
C ASP A 299 -5.04 10.95 -13.94
N LEU A 300 -6.35 11.06 -14.00
CA LEU A 300 -7.04 11.34 -15.25
C LEU A 300 -6.67 12.71 -15.86
N LEU A 301 -6.49 13.74 -15.01
CA LEU A 301 -6.02 15.08 -15.42
C LEU A 301 -4.60 15.10 -16.01
N LYS A 302 -3.75 14.13 -15.65
CA LYS A 302 -2.39 13.99 -16.24
C LYS A 302 -2.46 13.42 -17.66
N VAL A 303 -3.43 12.54 -17.91
CA VAL A 303 -3.58 11.84 -19.19
C VAL A 303 -4.50 12.62 -20.13
N GLN A 304 -5.53 13.27 -19.58
CA GLN A 304 -6.53 14.04 -20.31
C GLN A 304 -6.60 15.44 -19.73
N GLN A 305 -6.19 16.45 -20.47
CA GLN A 305 -6.09 17.84 -19.98
C GLN A 305 -7.33 18.69 -20.25
N LYS A 306 -8.33 18.14 -20.93
CA LYS A 306 -9.53 18.84 -21.33
C LYS A 306 -10.71 17.87 -21.45
N CYS A 307 -11.93 18.42 -21.46
CA CYS A 307 -13.12 17.62 -21.77
C CYS A 307 -12.92 16.91 -23.11
N CYS A 308 -13.03 15.61 -23.13
CA CYS A 308 -12.78 14.78 -24.32
C CYS A 308 -13.80 15.01 -25.44
N LEU A 309 -14.93 15.67 -25.16
CA LEU A 309 -15.96 16.00 -26.16
C LEU A 309 -15.88 17.45 -26.64
N CYS A 310 -15.89 18.43 -25.75
CA CYS A 310 -15.99 19.86 -26.17
C CYS A 310 -14.68 20.64 -26.01
N GLY A 311 -13.64 20.05 -25.45
CA GLY A 311 -12.35 20.70 -25.31
C GLY A 311 -12.23 21.75 -24.19
N VAL A 312 -13.23 21.92 -23.30
CA VAL A 312 -13.13 22.76 -22.11
C VAL A 312 -11.93 22.31 -21.29
N HIS A 313 -11.04 23.22 -20.92
CA HIS A 313 -9.76 22.94 -20.23
C HIS A 313 -9.66 23.58 -18.85
N ASN A 314 -10.63 24.38 -18.42
CA ASN A 314 -10.66 24.90 -17.05
C ASN A 314 -10.88 23.71 -16.09
N LYS A 315 -9.87 23.43 -15.25
CA LYS A 315 -9.86 22.28 -14.34
C LYS A 315 -11.02 22.29 -13.34
N GLU A 316 -11.52 23.45 -12.96
CA GLU A 316 -12.66 23.59 -12.05
C GLU A 316 -13.99 23.11 -12.66
N LEU A 317 -14.09 23.12 -14.00
CA LEU A 317 -15.28 22.68 -14.74
C LEU A 317 -15.18 21.22 -15.23
N LEU A 318 -14.06 20.54 -14.96
CA LEU A 318 -13.82 19.18 -15.40
C LEU A 318 -14.15 18.17 -14.31
N ILE A 319 -14.78 17.09 -14.69
CA ILE A 319 -15.15 15.97 -13.83
C ILE A 319 -14.46 14.70 -14.34
N ALA A 320 -13.87 13.94 -13.45
CA ALA A 320 -13.34 12.61 -13.72
C ALA A 320 -14.48 11.59 -13.61
N SER A 321 -15.09 11.28 -14.74
CA SER A 321 -16.24 10.39 -14.85
C SER A 321 -15.78 8.94 -14.98
N HIS A 322 -16.26 8.03 -14.11
CA HIS A 322 -16.03 6.60 -14.29
C HIS A 322 -16.88 6.04 -15.42
N ILE A 323 -16.28 5.25 -16.30
CA ILE A 323 -17.00 4.57 -17.40
C ILE A 323 -17.82 3.42 -16.83
N LYS A 324 -17.21 2.54 -16.07
CA LYS A 324 -17.87 1.53 -15.25
C LYS A 324 -18.07 2.15 -13.86
N PRO A 325 -19.32 2.25 -13.32
CA PRO A 325 -19.59 2.92 -12.07
C PRO A 325 -18.75 2.36 -10.91
N TRP A 326 -18.35 3.23 -9.99
CA TRP A 326 -17.56 2.89 -8.82
C TRP A 326 -18.10 1.69 -8.03
N SER A 327 -19.43 1.59 -7.90
CA SER A 327 -20.11 0.49 -7.19
C SER A 327 -19.96 -0.86 -7.88
N GLU A 328 -19.75 -0.86 -9.19
CA GLU A 328 -19.62 -2.06 -10.02
C GLU A 328 -18.17 -2.44 -10.30
N CYS A 329 -17.22 -1.58 -9.89
CA CYS A 329 -15.80 -1.79 -10.13
C CYS A 329 -15.18 -2.81 -9.18
N GLU A 330 -14.35 -3.68 -9.74
CA GLU A 330 -13.35 -4.41 -8.96
C GLU A 330 -12.33 -3.43 -8.37
N PRO A 331 -11.63 -3.79 -7.27
CA PRO A 331 -10.69 -2.88 -6.58
C PRO A 331 -9.65 -2.25 -7.52
N ASN A 332 -9.12 -3.00 -8.48
CA ASN A 332 -8.13 -2.55 -9.46
C ASN A 332 -8.72 -1.63 -10.54
N GLU A 333 -10.02 -1.68 -10.78
CA GLU A 333 -10.70 -0.85 -11.79
C GLU A 333 -11.06 0.55 -11.26
N LYS A 334 -11.11 0.71 -9.93
CA LYS A 334 -11.54 1.96 -9.27
C LYS A 334 -10.61 3.14 -9.48
N LEU A 335 -9.32 2.87 -9.64
CA LEU A 335 -8.29 3.88 -9.83
C LEU A 335 -7.66 3.81 -11.24
N ASP A 336 -8.17 2.94 -12.11
CA ASP A 336 -7.66 2.78 -13.47
C ASP A 336 -8.04 4.00 -14.33
N PRO A 337 -7.08 4.79 -14.85
CA PRO A 337 -7.38 5.94 -15.72
C PRO A 337 -8.08 5.55 -17.02
N ASP A 338 -7.94 4.28 -17.44
CA ASP A 338 -8.67 3.79 -18.62
C ASP A 338 -10.15 3.52 -18.33
N ASN A 339 -10.51 3.38 -17.06
CA ASN A 339 -11.92 3.42 -16.61
C ASN A 339 -12.44 4.85 -16.45
N GLY A 340 -11.80 5.83 -17.08
CA GLY A 340 -12.13 7.24 -16.90
C GLY A 340 -12.23 8.06 -18.17
N LEU A 341 -13.16 9.01 -18.14
CA LEU A 341 -13.29 10.09 -19.11
C LEU A 341 -13.26 11.43 -18.38
N LEU A 342 -12.43 12.36 -18.86
CA LEU A 342 -12.46 13.73 -18.36
C LEU A 342 -13.52 14.50 -19.14
N LEU A 343 -14.58 14.89 -18.45
CA LEU A 343 -15.76 15.54 -19.05
C LEU A 343 -16.04 16.88 -18.34
N CYS A 344 -16.65 17.83 -19.05
CA CYS A 344 -17.24 18.99 -18.38
C CYS A 344 -18.57 18.58 -17.71
N ALA A 345 -19.10 19.40 -16.82
CA ALA A 345 -20.28 19.08 -16.02
C ALA A 345 -21.51 18.66 -16.86
N ASN A 346 -21.72 19.27 -18.01
CA ASN A 346 -22.83 18.92 -18.89
C ASN A 346 -22.64 17.52 -19.51
N HIS A 347 -21.46 17.26 -20.07
CA HIS A 347 -21.16 15.99 -20.73
C HIS A 347 -21.03 14.84 -19.72
N ASP A 348 -20.50 15.10 -18.54
CA ASP A 348 -20.48 14.14 -17.42
C ASP A 348 -21.90 13.71 -17.06
N ARG A 349 -22.80 14.67 -16.88
CA ARG A 349 -24.19 14.38 -16.52
C ARG A 349 -24.90 13.54 -17.58
N LEU A 350 -24.67 13.82 -18.85
CA LEU A 350 -25.24 13.04 -19.95
C LEU A 350 -24.71 11.61 -19.98
N PHE A 351 -23.40 11.44 -19.78
CA PHE A 351 -22.75 10.15 -19.76
C PHE A 351 -23.19 9.33 -18.55
N ASP A 352 -23.11 9.89 -17.37
CA ASP A 352 -23.47 9.25 -16.11
C ASP A 352 -24.94 8.80 -16.06
N ARG A 353 -25.83 9.55 -16.72
CA ARG A 353 -27.25 9.21 -16.86
C ARG A 353 -27.55 8.24 -18.00
N GLY A 354 -26.55 7.84 -18.76
CA GLY A 354 -26.68 6.95 -19.90
C GLY A 354 -27.42 7.57 -21.09
N LEU A 355 -27.42 8.90 -21.19
CA LEU A 355 -28.02 9.62 -22.35
C LEU A 355 -27.04 9.73 -23.52
N ILE A 356 -25.76 9.54 -23.26
CA ILE A 356 -24.73 9.34 -24.29
C ILE A 356 -23.85 8.14 -23.93
N SER A 357 -23.25 7.53 -24.94
CA SER A 357 -22.21 6.50 -24.81
C SER A 357 -21.29 6.58 -26.03
N PHE A 358 -20.41 5.59 -26.21
CA PHE A 358 -19.50 5.55 -27.39
C PHE A 358 -19.47 4.14 -27.98
N ASP A 359 -19.39 4.04 -29.29
CA ASP A 359 -19.28 2.77 -30.02
C ASP A 359 -17.87 2.16 -29.87
N SER A 360 -17.62 1.00 -30.48
CA SER A 360 -16.32 0.31 -30.43
C SER A 360 -15.18 1.07 -31.14
N ARG A 361 -15.50 2.11 -31.92
CA ARG A 361 -14.55 3.02 -32.58
C ARG A 361 -14.39 4.35 -31.84
N GLY A 362 -15.10 4.55 -30.73
CA GLY A 362 -15.10 5.80 -29.96
C GLY A 362 -16.04 6.87 -30.47
N LYS A 363 -16.90 6.59 -31.47
CA LYS A 363 -17.88 7.52 -31.92
C LYS A 363 -19.05 7.62 -30.94
N ILE A 364 -19.52 8.83 -30.66
CA ILE A 364 -20.63 9.06 -29.75
C ILE A 364 -21.90 8.36 -30.21
N ILE A 365 -22.62 7.75 -29.25
CA ILE A 365 -23.98 7.26 -29.42
C ILE A 365 -24.87 8.13 -28.53
N ILE A 366 -25.91 8.69 -29.10
CA ILE A 366 -26.82 9.63 -28.43
C ILE A 366 -28.18 8.96 -28.28
N SER A 367 -28.74 8.97 -27.09
CA SER A 367 -30.05 8.40 -26.78
C SER A 367 -31.15 9.16 -27.52
N GLU A 368 -32.16 8.43 -28.00
CA GLU A 368 -33.38 9.01 -28.61
C GLU A 368 -34.21 9.83 -27.61
N LYS A 369 -33.95 9.70 -26.31
CA LYS A 369 -34.58 10.50 -25.26
C LYS A 369 -34.15 11.96 -25.23
N LEU A 370 -33.10 12.33 -25.96
CA LEU A 370 -32.67 13.72 -26.15
C LEU A 370 -33.21 14.27 -27.47
N SER A 371 -33.98 15.33 -27.37
CA SER A 371 -34.44 16.08 -28.53
C SER A 371 -33.30 16.79 -29.26
N GLU A 372 -33.50 17.18 -30.49
CA GLU A 372 -32.48 17.92 -31.28
C GLU A 372 -32.12 19.27 -30.64
N ASP A 373 -33.10 19.96 -30.06
CA ASP A 373 -32.89 21.22 -29.37
C ASP A 373 -32.02 21.01 -28.15
N GLU A 374 -32.27 19.97 -27.32
CA GLU A 374 -31.43 19.63 -26.16
C GLU A 374 -30.02 19.25 -26.58
N ARG A 375 -29.83 18.49 -27.66
CA ARG A 375 -28.51 18.16 -28.20
C ARG A 375 -27.74 19.42 -28.58
N THR A 376 -28.38 20.39 -29.19
CA THR A 376 -27.79 21.68 -29.55
C THR A 376 -27.42 22.50 -28.32
N LEU A 377 -28.34 22.65 -27.36
CA LEU A 377 -28.12 23.39 -26.12
C LEU A 377 -27.01 22.78 -25.23
N LEU A 378 -26.88 21.48 -25.23
CA LEU A 378 -25.88 20.73 -24.47
C LEU A 378 -24.57 20.54 -25.23
N ASN A 379 -24.46 21.12 -26.43
CA ASN A 379 -23.30 21.06 -27.32
C ASN A 379 -22.82 19.61 -27.57
N ILE A 380 -23.77 18.75 -28.01
CA ILE A 380 -23.48 17.38 -28.47
C ILE A 380 -24.00 17.16 -29.88
N ASN A 381 -23.23 16.43 -30.69
CA ASN A 381 -23.62 16.05 -32.03
C ASN A 381 -22.99 14.70 -32.43
N SER A 382 -23.56 14.10 -33.47
CA SER A 382 -23.17 12.77 -33.94
C SER A 382 -21.75 12.66 -34.54
N ASN A 383 -21.04 13.77 -34.71
CA ASN A 383 -19.67 13.79 -35.25
C ASN A 383 -18.61 13.69 -34.14
N MET A 384 -19.01 13.80 -32.87
CA MET A 384 -18.08 13.71 -31.75
C MET A 384 -17.51 12.31 -31.57
N SER A 385 -16.27 12.24 -31.16
CA SER A 385 -15.58 10.97 -30.85
C SER A 385 -14.51 11.16 -29.78
N ILE A 386 -14.14 10.07 -29.15
CA ILE A 386 -13.07 10.01 -28.14
C ILE A 386 -11.96 9.07 -28.61
N ALA A 387 -10.74 9.29 -28.12
CA ALA A 387 -9.63 8.36 -28.32
C ALA A 387 -9.81 7.09 -27.48
N LEU A 388 -9.61 5.94 -28.10
CA LEU A 388 -9.74 4.63 -27.47
C LEU A 388 -8.42 3.89 -27.44
N ASN A 389 -8.22 3.11 -26.36
CA ASN A 389 -7.30 1.98 -26.30
C ASN A 389 -8.09 0.72 -25.94
N ASP A 390 -7.46 -0.44 -25.93
CA ASP A 390 -8.15 -1.72 -25.77
C ASP A 390 -8.74 -1.89 -24.35
N GLU A 391 -8.13 -1.31 -23.32
CA GLU A 391 -8.66 -1.35 -21.96
C GLU A 391 -9.91 -0.49 -21.83
N ARG A 392 -9.89 0.75 -22.35
CA ARG A 392 -11.07 1.64 -22.34
C ARG A 392 -12.26 1.07 -23.10
N LYS A 393 -12.02 0.32 -24.17
CA LYS A 393 -13.09 -0.37 -24.92
C LYS A 393 -13.88 -1.35 -24.04
N LYS A 394 -13.23 -2.07 -23.14
CA LYS A 394 -13.87 -3.02 -22.23
C LYS A 394 -14.84 -2.30 -21.28
N PHE A 395 -14.40 -1.21 -20.69
CA PHE A 395 -15.24 -0.40 -19.81
C PHE A 395 -16.41 0.23 -20.56
N LEU A 396 -16.20 0.72 -21.77
CA LEU A 396 -17.27 1.27 -22.60
C LEU A 396 -18.27 0.20 -23.06
N GLU A 397 -17.84 -1.03 -23.27
CA GLU A 397 -18.75 -2.14 -23.52
C GLU A 397 -19.68 -2.38 -22.32
N PHE A 398 -19.13 -2.35 -21.10
CA PHE A 398 -19.94 -2.42 -19.87
C PHE A 398 -20.96 -1.28 -19.82
N HIS A 399 -20.52 -0.03 -20.07
CA HIS A 399 -21.39 1.15 -20.05
C HIS A 399 -22.52 1.04 -21.07
N ARG A 400 -22.23 0.61 -22.30
CA ARG A 400 -23.26 0.41 -23.34
C ARG A 400 -24.31 -0.62 -22.93
N LYS A 401 -23.88 -1.73 -22.29
CA LYS A 401 -24.78 -2.82 -21.93
C LYS A 401 -25.64 -2.54 -20.71
N ASN A 402 -25.09 -1.81 -19.73
CA ASN A 402 -25.70 -1.74 -18.39
C ASN A 402 -26.23 -0.34 -18.03
N ILE A 403 -25.73 0.72 -18.68
CA ILE A 403 -26.01 2.11 -18.28
C ILE A 403 -26.69 2.89 -19.41
N PHE A 404 -26.26 2.72 -20.65
CA PHE A 404 -26.80 3.46 -21.78
C PHE A 404 -28.29 3.16 -22.02
N LYS A 405 -29.06 4.22 -22.27
CA LYS A 405 -30.51 4.21 -22.42
C LYS A 405 -30.87 4.55 -23.87
N GLY A 406 -30.35 3.73 -24.79
CA GLY A 406 -30.63 3.84 -26.21
C GLY A 406 -32.05 3.57 -26.56
#